data_e2b138d8226f4e9ae17a9149f2f8cc08
#
_entry.id   e2b138d8226f4e9ae17a9149f2f8cc08
#
_cell.length_a   1.000
_cell.length_b   1.000
_cell.length_c   1.000
_cell.angle_alpha   90.00
_cell.angle_beta   90.00
_cell.angle_gamma   90.00
#
_symmetry.space_group_name_H-M   'P 1'
#
loop_
_entity.id
_entity.type
_entity.pdbx_description
1 polymer ?
#
loop_
_entity_poly.entity_id
_entity_poly.type
_entity_poly.pdbx_seq_one_letter_code
_entity_poly.pdbx_strand_id
1 'polypeptide(L)'
;LRDVRGDDVDAYVRMRCDPVMMGDLGGPLPREGIDDKVRRDVRRAAADVDWIKMIVPDAAAPDVVAGTVTLWSHDDGGGGGAVTEIGWMVLPEFQGRGLGGLAVRTLLEQARDDGRWGVVHAFPATGNGPSNAICRSLGFRFVGKCPVTFADRVLRTNHWTVDPGRDLTRR
;
A
#
# COMPACT_ATOMS: atom_id res chain seq x y z
N LEU A 1 2.95 12.80 3.19
CA LEU A 1 3.18 11.97 2.01
C LEU A 1 3.83 12.78 0.89
N ARG A 2 4.68 12.18 0.09
CA ARG A 2 5.18 12.72 -1.18
C ARG A 2 5.16 11.65 -2.26
N ASP A 3 5.20 12.05 -3.50
CA ASP A 3 5.32 11.09 -4.59
C ASP A 3 6.66 10.36 -4.55
N VAL A 4 6.67 9.14 -5.09
CA VAL A 4 7.87 8.34 -5.30
C VAL A 4 8.83 9.08 -6.25
N ARG A 5 10.14 8.97 -5.98
CA ARG A 5 11.22 9.58 -6.77
C ARG A 5 12.22 8.53 -7.25
N GLY A 6 13.02 8.89 -8.24
CA GLY A 6 14.04 8.00 -8.77
C GLY A 6 15.16 7.65 -7.79
N ASP A 7 15.39 8.47 -6.78
CA ASP A 7 16.36 8.27 -5.71
C ASP A 7 15.84 7.47 -4.51
N ASP A 8 14.58 7.02 -4.53
CA ASP A 8 13.99 6.17 -3.49
C ASP A 8 14.45 4.69 -3.56
N VAL A 9 15.44 4.36 -4.39
CA VAL A 9 15.90 2.96 -4.58
C VAL A 9 16.29 2.30 -3.25
N ASP A 10 17.03 3.00 -2.39
CA ASP A 10 17.45 2.44 -1.10
C ASP A 10 16.26 2.13 -0.19
N ALA A 11 15.24 2.99 -0.18
CA ALA A 11 14.01 2.73 0.57
C ALA A 11 13.28 1.49 0.03
N TYR A 12 13.22 1.33 -1.29
CA TYR A 12 12.62 0.13 -1.91
C TYR A 12 13.40 -1.14 -1.57
N VAL A 13 14.73 -1.10 -1.60
CA VAL A 13 15.58 -2.24 -1.20
C VAL A 13 15.29 -2.63 0.25
N ARG A 14 15.27 -1.67 1.16
CA ARG A 14 14.98 -1.89 2.59
C ARG A 14 13.58 -2.47 2.82
N MET A 15 12.59 -2.07 2.04
CA MET A 15 11.22 -2.59 2.18
C MET A 15 11.03 -3.95 1.52
N ARG A 16 11.64 -4.21 0.36
CA ARG A 16 11.29 -5.34 -0.50
C ARG A 16 12.34 -6.44 -0.57
N CYS A 17 13.59 -6.16 -0.22
CA CYS A 17 14.66 -7.15 -0.17
C CYS A 17 14.99 -7.60 1.27
N ASP A 18 14.33 -7.03 2.26
CA ASP A 18 14.50 -7.41 3.66
C ASP A 18 13.58 -8.59 4.02
N PRO A 19 14.10 -9.70 4.58
CA PRO A 19 13.30 -10.87 4.91
C PRO A 19 12.27 -10.64 6.01
N VAL A 20 12.52 -9.71 6.93
CA VAL A 20 11.57 -9.36 8.00
C VAL A 20 10.39 -8.59 7.43
N MET A 21 10.67 -7.58 6.58
CA MET A 21 9.65 -6.78 5.91
C MET A 21 8.77 -7.62 4.99
N MET A 22 9.35 -8.60 4.31
CA MET A 22 8.67 -9.43 3.31
C MET A 22 8.15 -10.76 3.88
N GLY A 23 8.26 -10.99 5.18
CA GLY A 23 7.85 -12.25 5.81
C GLY A 23 6.40 -12.61 5.52
N ASP A 24 5.48 -11.67 5.65
CA ASP A 24 4.05 -11.84 5.35
C ASP A 24 3.72 -11.83 3.84
N LEU A 25 4.69 -11.51 2.99
CA LEU A 25 4.54 -11.42 1.54
C LEU A 25 5.31 -12.55 0.80
N GLY A 26 5.63 -13.61 1.52
CA GLY A 26 6.26 -14.81 0.94
C GLY A 26 7.79 -14.73 0.85
N GLY A 27 8.43 -13.74 1.45
CA GLY A 27 9.87 -13.58 1.54
C GLY A 27 10.44 -12.49 0.63
N PRO A 28 11.74 -12.18 0.79
CA PRO A 28 12.37 -11.06 0.12
C PRO A 28 12.40 -11.21 -1.40
N LEU A 29 12.30 -10.09 -2.11
CA LEU A 29 12.52 -10.01 -3.54
C LEU A 29 14.03 -9.88 -3.82
N PRO A 30 14.51 -10.33 -4.99
CA PRO A 30 15.90 -10.12 -5.38
C PRO A 30 16.19 -8.63 -5.59
N ARG A 31 17.44 -8.22 -5.32
CA ARG A 31 17.88 -6.83 -5.53
C ARG A 31 17.81 -6.43 -7.02
N GLU A 32 18.08 -7.39 -7.90
CA GLU A 32 17.94 -7.22 -9.34
C GLU A 32 16.47 -6.85 -9.68
N GLY A 33 16.33 -5.80 -10.49
CA GLY A 33 15.01 -5.31 -10.90
C GLY A 33 14.38 -4.26 -9.99
N ILE A 34 14.93 -3.97 -8.80
CA ILE A 34 14.40 -2.90 -7.92
C ILE A 34 14.51 -1.53 -8.60
N ASP A 35 15.65 -1.24 -9.27
CA ASP A 35 15.81 0.02 -9.99
C ASP A 35 14.78 0.17 -11.12
N ASP A 36 14.49 -0.90 -11.85
CA ASP A 36 13.46 -0.92 -12.88
C ASP A 36 12.06 -0.74 -12.29
N LYS A 37 11.81 -1.33 -11.12
CA LYS A 37 10.57 -1.14 -10.40
C LYS A 37 10.39 0.32 -9.99
N VAL A 38 11.39 0.96 -9.40
CA VAL A 38 11.33 2.38 -9.01
C VAL A 38 11.07 3.24 -10.24
N ARG A 39 11.81 3.04 -11.34
CA ARG A 39 11.59 3.79 -12.60
C ARG A 39 10.17 3.61 -13.14
N ARG A 40 9.61 2.41 -13.08
CA ARG A 40 8.23 2.14 -13.50
C ARG A 40 7.23 2.84 -12.58
N ASP A 41 7.43 2.76 -11.27
CA ASP A 41 6.55 3.35 -10.27
C ASP A 41 6.55 4.89 -10.39
N VAL A 42 7.71 5.52 -10.61
CA VAL A 42 7.81 6.96 -10.88
C VAL A 42 7.03 7.37 -12.13
N ARG A 43 7.15 6.60 -13.23
CA ARG A 43 6.39 6.89 -14.46
C ARG A 43 4.89 6.75 -14.24
N ARG A 44 4.42 5.72 -13.52
CA ARG A 44 3.00 5.49 -13.25
C ARG A 44 2.43 6.58 -12.33
N ALA A 45 3.19 7.00 -11.33
CA ALA A 45 2.81 8.10 -10.44
C ALA A 45 2.75 9.44 -11.20
N ALA A 46 3.74 9.73 -12.05
CA ALA A 46 3.77 10.96 -12.86
C ALA A 46 2.64 11.01 -13.91
N ALA A 47 2.21 9.85 -14.41
CA ALA A 47 1.08 9.72 -15.34
C ALA A 47 -0.28 9.68 -14.63
N ASP A 48 -0.32 9.81 -13.31
CA ASP A 48 -1.52 9.73 -12.46
C ASP A 48 -2.34 8.43 -12.67
N VAL A 49 -1.64 7.34 -13.04
CA VAL A 49 -2.24 6.00 -13.20
C VAL A 49 -2.37 5.30 -11.86
N ASP A 50 -1.28 5.34 -11.08
CA ASP A 50 -1.23 4.84 -9.69
C ASP A 50 -0.80 5.96 -8.76
N TRP A 51 -1.32 5.94 -7.54
CA TRP A 51 -0.83 6.81 -6.49
C TRP A 51 0.19 6.06 -5.64
N ILE A 52 1.47 6.34 -5.86
CA ILE A 52 2.58 5.72 -5.14
C ILE A 52 3.24 6.78 -4.29
N LYS A 53 2.95 6.76 -3.00
CA LYS A 53 3.39 7.79 -2.05
C LYS A 53 4.40 7.21 -1.06
N MET A 54 5.46 7.97 -0.84
CA MET A 54 6.42 7.69 0.24
C MET A 54 5.92 8.33 1.54
N ILE A 55 6.02 7.57 2.63
CA ILE A 55 5.69 8.04 3.98
C ILE A 55 6.92 8.78 4.51
N VAL A 56 6.80 10.08 4.67
CA VAL A 56 7.84 10.96 5.18
C VAL A 56 7.41 11.44 6.57
N PRO A 57 8.14 11.06 7.65
CA PRO A 57 7.74 11.42 9.01
C PRO A 57 7.86 12.92 9.32
N ASP A 58 8.85 13.58 8.69
CA ASP A 58 9.14 15.00 8.88
C ASP A 58 9.22 15.70 7.51
N ALA A 59 8.34 16.67 7.28
CA ALA A 59 8.34 17.45 6.04
C ALA A 59 9.64 18.26 5.82
N ALA A 60 10.36 18.58 6.88
CA ALA A 60 11.66 19.25 6.79
C ALA A 60 12.80 18.31 6.35
N ALA A 61 12.58 16.99 6.39
CA ALA A 61 13.54 15.98 5.98
C ALA A 61 12.90 15.01 4.96
N PRO A 62 12.57 15.49 3.74
CA PRO A 62 11.77 14.75 2.76
C PRO A 62 12.46 13.48 2.22
N ASP A 63 13.77 13.36 2.40
CA ASP A 63 14.56 12.20 1.97
C ASP A 63 14.56 11.08 3.02
N VAL A 64 14.09 11.36 4.23
CA VAL A 64 13.90 10.34 5.26
C VAL A 64 12.56 9.63 5.00
N VAL A 65 12.64 8.41 4.50
CA VAL A 65 11.48 7.59 4.16
C VAL A 65 11.21 6.56 5.24
N ALA A 66 10.00 6.59 5.80
CA ALA A 66 9.53 5.62 6.79
C ALA A 66 8.79 4.42 6.17
N GLY A 67 8.37 4.53 4.91
CA GLY A 67 7.61 3.50 4.23
C GLY A 67 6.93 4.00 2.98
N THR A 68 5.96 3.22 2.50
CA THR A 68 5.16 3.55 1.31
C THR A 68 3.69 3.24 1.54
N VAL A 69 2.82 3.98 0.85
CA VAL A 69 1.41 3.66 0.68
C VAL A 69 1.06 3.84 -0.80
N THR A 70 0.38 2.85 -1.37
CA THR A 70 0.08 2.80 -2.81
C THR A 70 -1.40 2.52 -3.02
N LEU A 71 -2.01 3.22 -3.96
CA LEU A 71 -3.36 2.99 -4.46
C LEU A 71 -3.29 2.78 -5.96
N TRP A 72 -3.80 1.64 -6.44
CA TRP A 72 -3.75 1.27 -7.87
C TRP A 72 -4.97 0.47 -8.27
N SER A 73 -5.24 0.42 -9.57
CA SER A 73 -6.28 -0.44 -10.13
C SER A 73 -5.67 -1.51 -11.04
N HIS A 74 -6.23 -2.70 -10.96
CA HIS A 74 -5.85 -3.83 -11.82
C HIS A 74 -7.08 -4.66 -12.18
N ASP A 75 -6.98 -5.46 -13.23
CA ASP A 75 -8.00 -6.45 -13.57
C ASP A 75 -7.85 -7.66 -12.65
N ASP A 76 -8.95 -8.10 -12.04
CA ASP A 76 -8.97 -9.30 -11.18
C ASP A 76 -8.87 -10.62 -11.96
N GLY A 77 -8.88 -10.56 -13.29
CA GLY A 77 -8.83 -11.73 -14.18
C GLY A 77 -10.12 -12.56 -14.21
N GLY A 78 -11.13 -12.18 -13.46
CA GLY A 78 -12.41 -12.88 -13.33
C GLY A 78 -13.55 -12.31 -14.18
N GLY A 79 -13.28 -11.28 -14.99
CA GLY A 79 -14.30 -10.60 -15.81
C GLY A 79 -15.21 -9.66 -15.03
N GLY A 80 -14.90 -9.40 -13.76
CA GLY A 80 -15.65 -8.50 -12.85
C GLY A 80 -15.31 -7.02 -12.98
N GLY A 81 -14.33 -6.67 -13.82
CA GLY A 81 -13.87 -5.30 -14.02
C GLY A 81 -12.61 -4.97 -13.22
N ALA A 82 -12.25 -3.68 -13.19
CA ALA A 82 -11.08 -3.22 -12.45
C ALA A 82 -11.31 -3.20 -10.94
N VAL A 83 -10.36 -3.75 -10.19
CA VAL A 83 -10.32 -3.72 -8.73
C VAL A 83 -9.33 -2.64 -8.29
N THR A 84 -9.77 -1.74 -7.42
CA THR A 84 -8.88 -0.77 -6.79
C THR A 84 -8.34 -1.34 -5.48
N GLU A 85 -7.02 -1.37 -5.34
CA GLU A 85 -6.33 -1.93 -4.18
C GLU A 85 -5.45 -0.89 -3.50
N ILE A 86 -5.39 -0.95 -2.18
CA ILE A 86 -4.46 -0.18 -1.36
C ILE A 86 -3.51 -1.09 -0.60
N GLY A 87 -2.21 -0.76 -0.67
CA GLY A 87 -1.16 -1.45 0.08
C GLY A 87 -0.24 -0.48 0.79
N TRP A 88 0.40 -0.94 1.86
CA TRP A 88 1.36 -0.12 2.62
C TRP A 88 2.45 -0.96 3.24
N MET A 89 3.60 -0.33 3.46
CA MET A 89 4.74 -0.87 4.19
C MET A 89 5.31 0.21 5.08
N VAL A 90 5.72 -0.14 6.30
CA VAL A 90 6.40 0.78 7.23
C VAL A 90 7.66 0.09 7.74
N LEU A 91 8.81 0.74 7.58
CA LEU A 91 10.10 0.22 8.02
C LEU A 91 10.12 0.02 9.54
N PRO A 92 10.80 -1.04 10.05
CA PRO A 92 10.72 -1.46 11.44
C PRO A 92 10.95 -0.35 12.46
N GLU A 93 11.95 0.51 12.24
CA GLU A 93 12.29 1.61 13.14
C GLU A 93 11.24 2.73 13.22
N PHE A 94 10.28 2.73 12.28
CA PHE A 94 9.16 3.68 12.23
C PHE A 94 7.82 3.07 12.61
N GLN A 95 7.78 1.76 12.87
CA GLN A 95 6.56 1.08 13.31
C GLN A 95 6.14 1.52 14.71
N GLY A 96 4.87 1.26 15.07
CA GLY A 96 4.32 1.63 16.38
C GLY A 96 4.03 3.12 16.58
N ARG A 97 4.29 3.97 15.58
CA ARG A 97 4.09 5.44 15.64
C ARG A 97 2.82 5.90 14.93
N GLY A 98 1.96 4.99 14.51
CA GLY A 98 0.72 5.33 13.81
C GLY A 98 0.88 5.76 12.34
N LEU A 99 2.12 5.79 11.80
CA LEU A 99 2.40 6.33 10.45
C LEU A 99 1.67 5.57 9.34
N GLY A 100 1.58 4.24 9.43
CA GLY A 100 0.86 3.43 8.45
C GLY A 100 -0.63 3.77 8.40
N GLY A 101 -1.28 3.84 9.56
CA GLY A 101 -2.70 4.21 9.65
C GLY A 101 -2.96 5.63 9.16
N LEU A 102 -2.09 6.59 9.52
CA LEU A 102 -2.18 7.96 9.04
C LEU A 102 -2.02 8.04 7.51
N ALA A 103 -1.04 7.33 6.94
CA ALA A 103 -0.79 7.30 5.51
C ALA A 103 -1.98 6.74 4.73
N VAL A 104 -2.52 5.60 5.17
CA VAL A 104 -3.70 4.97 4.56
C VAL A 104 -4.91 5.91 4.64
N ARG A 105 -5.18 6.50 5.81
CA ARG A 105 -6.26 7.48 5.98
C ARG A 105 -6.12 8.65 5.01
N THR A 106 -4.94 9.28 4.96
CA THR A 106 -4.67 10.44 4.10
C THR A 106 -4.91 10.09 2.63
N LEU A 107 -4.45 8.92 2.18
CA LEU A 107 -4.62 8.50 0.79
C LEU A 107 -6.09 8.20 0.46
N LEU A 108 -6.83 7.59 1.39
CA LEU A 108 -8.27 7.37 1.23
C LEU A 108 -9.08 8.67 1.22
N GLU A 109 -8.70 9.66 2.01
CA GLU A 109 -9.33 11.00 1.99
C GLU A 109 -9.09 11.69 0.64
N GLN A 110 -7.88 11.62 0.10
CA GLN A 110 -7.59 12.09 -1.25
C GLN A 110 -8.39 11.32 -2.31
N ALA A 111 -8.50 9.99 -2.19
CA ALA A 111 -9.28 9.16 -3.10
C ALA A 111 -10.78 9.50 -3.07
N ARG A 112 -11.33 9.81 -1.90
CA ARG A 112 -12.70 10.31 -1.76
C ARG A 112 -12.91 11.61 -2.52
N ASP A 113 -11.98 12.56 -2.37
CA ASP A 113 -12.10 13.88 -2.97
C ASP A 113 -11.88 13.85 -4.49
N ASP A 114 -11.07 12.93 -4.99
CA ASP A 114 -10.86 12.65 -6.42
C ASP A 114 -12.08 11.94 -7.06
N GLY A 115 -12.66 10.97 -6.37
CA GLY A 115 -13.91 10.30 -6.77
C GLY A 115 -13.80 9.19 -7.81
N ARG A 116 -12.63 8.98 -8.45
CA ARG A 116 -12.47 7.97 -9.54
C ARG A 116 -12.24 6.55 -9.06
N TRP A 117 -11.84 6.36 -7.81
CA TRP A 117 -11.30 5.10 -7.32
C TRP A 117 -12.35 4.06 -6.88
N GLY A 118 -13.58 4.50 -6.57
CA GLY A 118 -14.66 3.62 -6.14
C GLY A 118 -14.34 2.87 -4.85
N VAL A 119 -14.80 1.61 -4.77
CA VAL A 119 -14.52 0.74 -3.62
C VAL A 119 -13.06 0.33 -3.62
N VAL A 120 -12.40 0.55 -2.48
CA VAL A 120 -10.98 0.22 -2.26
C VAL A 120 -10.87 -1.07 -1.47
N HIS A 121 -10.03 -1.97 -1.95
CA HIS A 121 -9.75 -3.29 -1.39
C HIS A 121 -8.38 -3.31 -0.71
N ALA A 122 -8.26 -4.09 0.37
CA ALA A 122 -6.98 -4.37 1.03
C ALA A 122 -6.89 -5.85 1.39
N PHE A 123 -5.69 -6.43 1.23
CA PHE A 123 -5.45 -7.87 1.42
C PHE A 123 -4.25 -8.14 2.36
N PRO A 124 -4.27 -7.66 3.61
CA PRO A 124 -3.22 -8.02 4.55
C PRO A 124 -3.22 -9.52 4.83
N ALA A 125 -2.03 -10.09 5.03
CA ALA A 125 -1.90 -11.49 5.45
C ALA A 125 -2.72 -11.74 6.73
N THR A 126 -3.30 -12.93 6.85
CA THR A 126 -4.16 -13.28 8.01
C THR A 126 -3.44 -13.14 9.35
N GLY A 127 -2.12 -13.39 9.38
CA GLY A 127 -1.25 -13.25 10.55
C GLY A 127 -0.73 -11.85 10.81
N ASN A 128 -0.88 -10.90 9.86
CA ASN A 128 -0.41 -9.52 10.01
C ASN A 128 -1.37 -8.70 10.89
N GLY A 129 -1.23 -8.87 12.21
CA GLY A 129 -2.07 -8.17 13.20
C GLY A 129 -2.11 -6.65 13.02
N PRO A 130 -0.96 -5.96 12.90
CA PRO A 130 -0.91 -4.51 12.71
C PRO A 130 -1.66 -4.02 11.48
N SER A 131 -1.47 -4.65 10.32
CA SER A 131 -2.17 -4.24 9.09
C SER A 131 -3.67 -4.49 9.17
N ASN A 132 -4.09 -5.63 9.75
CA ASN A 132 -5.51 -5.91 10.00
C ASN A 132 -6.12 -4.92 11.02
N ALA A 133 -5.34 -4.45 11.99
CA ALA A 133 -5.79 -3.41 12.94
C ALA A 133 -6.00 -2.06 12.24
N ILE A 134 -5.14 -1.68 11.29
CA ILE A 134 -5.33 -0.48 10.47
C ILE A 134 -6.65 -0.57 9.70
N CYS A 135 -6.92 -1.69 9.01
CA CYS A 135 -8.20 -1.86 8.30
C CYS A 135 -9.40 -1.65 9.24
N ARG A 136 -9.41 -2.30 10.40
CA ARG A 136 -10.50 -2.14 11.39
C ARG A 136 -10.66 -0.70 11.86
N SER A 137 -9.55 -0.04 12.21
CA SER A 137 -9.57 1.32 12.76
C SER A 137 -10.02 2.38 11.76
N LEU A 138 -9.86 2.12 10.47
CA LEU A 138 -10.25 3.02 9.39
C LEU A 138 -11.63 2.70 8.80
N GLY A 139 -12.37 1.77 9.41
CA GLY A 139 -13.75 1.46 9.01
C GLY A 139 -13.86 0.55 7.78
N PHE A 140 -12.79 -0.15 7.41
CA PHE A 140 -12.92 -1.18 6.39
C PHE A 140 -13.85 -2.29 6.87
N ARG A 141 -14.69 -2.77 5.97
CA ARG A 141 -15.56 -3.91 6.19
C ARG A 141 -14.81 -5.21 5.85
N PHE A 142 -14.83 -6.16 6.75
CA PHE A 142 -14.30 -7.50 6.50
C PHE A 142 -15.22 -8.27 5.55
N VAL A 143 -14.69 -8.76 4.45
CA VAL A 143 -15.42 -9.55 3.44
C VAL A 143 -15.24 -11.05 3.67
N GLY A 144 -14.02 -11.46 3.99
CA GLY A 144 -13.69 -12.86 4.19
C GLY A 144 -12.18 -13.12 4.09
N LYS A 145 -11.82 -14.39 4.13
CA LYS A 145 -10.45 -14.84 3.84
C LYS A 145 -10.37 -15.25 2.38
N CYS A 146 -9.30 -14.85 1.70
CA CYS A 146 -9.06 -15.28 0.33
C CYS A 146 -7.57 -15.52 0.06
N PRO A 147 -7.22 -16.42 -0.86
CA PRO A 147 -5.86 -16.54 -1.35
C PRO A 147 -5.55 -15.38 -2.31
N VAL A 148 -4.35 -14.84 -2.22
CA VAL A 148 -3.81 -13.86 -3.16
C VAL A 148 -2.45 -14.36 -3.66
N THR A 149 -2.23 -14.32 -4.96
CA THR A 149 -0.92 -14.66 -5.54
C THR A 149 -0.05 -13.41 -5.60
N PHE A 150 1.11 -13.48 -4.96
CA PHE A 150 2.13 -12.43 -5.00
C PHE A 150 3.51 -13.07 -5.22
N ALA A 151 4.25 -12.58 -6.21
CA ALA A 151 5.58 -13.09 -6.58
C ALA A 151 5.61 -14.63 -6.69
N ASP A 152 4.66 -15.21 -7.43
CA ASP A 152 4.48 -16.66 -7.65
C ASP A 152 4.18 -17.48 -6.38
N ARG A 153 3.79 -16.82 -5.29
CA ARG A 153 3.40 -17.47 -4.03
C ARG A 153 1.96 -17.17 -3.68
N VAL A 154 1.27 -18.19 -3.18
CA VAL A 154 -0.11 -18.04 -2.69
C VAL A 154 -0.07 -17.66 -1.21
N LEU A 155 -0.57 -16.48 -0.91
CA LEU A 155 -0.68 -15.94 0.44
C LEU A 155 -2.09 -16.11 0.98
N ARG A 156 -2.22 -16.41 2.26
CA ARG A 156 -3.50 -16.38 2.97
C ARG A 156 -3.75 -14.98 3.47
N THR A 157 -4.77 -14.33 2.94
CA THR A 157 -5.08 -12.94 3.27
C THR A 157 -6.49 -12.78 3.83
N ASN A 158 -6.69 -11.69 4.55
CA ASN A 158 -8.00 -11.17 4.89
C ASN A 158 -8.39 -10.12 3.85
N HIS A 159 -9.55 -10.28 3.25
CA HIS A 159 -10.11 -9.33 2.30
C HIS A 159 -10.93 -8.27 3.06
N TRP A 160 -10.53 -7.02 2.90
CA TRP A 160 -11.20 -5.86 3.46
C TRP A 160 -11.60 -4.90 2.36
N THR A 161 -12.73 -4.19 2.54
CA THR A 161 -13.19 -3.17 1.59
C THR A 161 -13.64 -1.91 2.31
N VAL A 162 -13.45 -0.76 1.67
CA VAL A 162 -13.99 0.54 2.09
C VAL A 162 -14.40 1.33 0.85
N ASP A 163 -15.52 2.02 0.92
CA ASP A 163 -15.91 3.01 -0.08
C ASP A 163 -15.56 4.40 0.47
N PRO A 164 -14.48 5.04 0.01
CA PRO A 164 -14.06 6.35 0.54
C PRO A 164 -15.16 7.41 0.46
N GLY A 165 -16.00 7.36 -0.59
CA GLY A 165 -17.07 8.31 -0.80
C GLY A 165 -18.25 8.15 0.17
N ARG A 166 -18.46 6.94 0.69
CA ARG A 166 -19.60 6.61 1.56
C ARG A 166 -19.19 6.43 3.01
N ASP A 167 -18.06 5.74 3.24
CA ASP A 167 -17.67 5.25 4.56
C ASP A 167 -16.79 6.26 5.31
N LEU A 168 -16.11 7.19 4.59
CA LEU A 168 -15.30 8.24 5.19
C LEU A 168 -16.11 9.53 5.29
N THR A 169 -16.64 9.81 6.47
CA THR A 169 -17.30 11.11 6.74
C THR A 169 -16.29 12.26 6.65
N ARG A 170 -16.67 13.35 5.98
CA ARG A 170 -15.94 14.63 6.07
C ARG A 170 -15.95 15.09 7.53
N ARG A 171 -14.77 15.24 8.12
CA ARG A 171 -14.62 15.92 9.40
C ARG A 171 -14.52 17.41 9.21
#